data_d2c1c4eb4362d68607878421efa0e87e
#
_entry.id   d2c1c4eb4362d68607878421efa0e87e
#
_cell.length_a   1.000
_cell.length_b   1.000
_cell.length_c   1.000
_cell.angle_alpha   90.00
_cell.angle_beta   90.00
_cell.angle_gamma   90.00
#
_symmetry.space_group_name_H-M   'P 1'
#
loop_
_entity.id
_entity.type
_entity.pdbx_description
1 polymer ?
#
loop_
_entity_poly.entity_id
_entity_poly.type
_entity_poly.pdbx_seq_one_letter_code
_entity_poly.pdbx_strand_id
1 'polypeptide(L)'
;MENNIPVFKDNRGSFIPYNLKGTEWDQMNISTNTLCYTFRGMHYQTKPPQTKLVKVIQGRVLDILYNLDTKKVETYELGLDDQLLIPSNCAHGFLTLKPNTIFTYLVSGNYNSESEHSIVWDTIPQIKSIIEYTIKDSKLTISNKDKIGK
;
A
#
# COMPACT_ATOMS: atom_id res chain seq x y z
N MET A 1 5.58 -11.10 -29.52
CA MET A 1 4.94 -10.31 -28.44
C MET A 1 5.88 -10.25 -27.24
N GLU A 2 6.16 -9.08 -26.79
CA GLU A 2 6.98 -8.87 -25.60
C GLU A 2 6.11 -8.97 -24.36
N ASN A 3 6.39 -9.94 -23.47
CA ASN A 3 5.60 -10.20 -22.28
C ASN A 3 6.39 -10.00 -20.98
N ASN A 4 7.46 -9.21 -21.05
CA ASN A 4 8.30 -8.98 -19.89
C ASN A 4 7.63 -8.01 -18.91
N ILE A 5 7.03 -8.57 -17.89
CA ILE A 5 6.46 -7.80 -16.79
C ILE A 5 7.45 -7.89 -15.62
N PRO A 6 7.94 -6.76 -15.11
CA PRO A 6 8.92 -6.80 -14.04
C PRO A 6 8.30 -7.35 -12.76
N VAL A 7 9.07 -8.17 -12.06
CA VAL A 7 8.73 -8.66 -10.73
C VAL A 7 9.79 -8.16 -9.76
N PHE A 8 9.39 -7.35 -8.79
CA PHE A 8 10.28 -6.82 -7.77
C PHE A 8 10.12 -7.63 -6.50
N LYS A 9 11.23 -8.15 -5.97
CA LYS A 9 11.24 -8.95 -4.74
C LYS A 9 12.08 -8.28 -3.67
N ASP A 10 11.61 -8.33 -2.43
CA ASP A 10 12.36 -7.89 -1.26
C ASP A 10 11.97 -8.73 -0.03
N ASN A 11 12.31 -8.28 1.17
CA ASN A 11 12.04 -9.02 2.41
C ASN A 11 10.54 -9.20 2.73
N ARG A 12 9.66 -8.50 2.04
CA ARG A 12 8.19 -8.58 2.24
C ARG A 12 7.55 -9.66 1.39
N GLY A 13 8.08 -9.93 0.19
CA GLY A 13 7.52 -10.82 -0.82
C GLY A 13 7.76 -10.26 -2.21
N SER A 14 6.72 -10.13 -3.01
CA SER A 14 6.85 -9.62 -4.37
C SER A 14 5.87 -8.49 -4.67
N PHE A 15 6.18 -7.74 -5.72
CA PHE A 15 5.37 -6.66 -6.25
C PHE A 15 5.42 -6.69 -7.78
N ILE A 16 4.27 -6.70 -8.43
CA ILE A 16 4.18 -6.76 -9.88
C ILE A 16 3.30 -5.61 -10.38
N PRO A 17 3.87 -4.62 -11.07
CA PRO A 17 3.10 -3.55 -11.71
C PRO A 17 2.69 -3.95 -13.14
N TYR A 18 1.41 -3.98 -13.41
CA TYR A 18 0.85 -4.19 -14.75
C TYR A 18 0.47 -2.85 -15.37
N ASN A 19 0.86 -2.64 -16.62
CA ASN A 19 0.48 -1.44 -17.38
C ASN A 19 -0.88 -1.66 -18.03
N LEU A 20 -1.81 -0.75 -17.80
CA LEU A 20 -3.19 -0.83 -18.28
C LEU A 20 -3.49 0.25 -19.34
N LYS A 21 -2.57 0.51 -20.24
CA LYS A 21 -2.75 1.48 -21.31
C LYS A 21 -4.06 1.24 -22.07
N GLY A 22 -4.77 2.34 -22.37
CA GLY A 22 -6.03 2.29 -23.10
C GLY A 22 -7.27 2.05 -22.22
N THR A 23 -7.10 2.02 -20.91
CA THR A 23 -8.22 1.96 -19.97
C THR A 23 -8.28 3.24 -19.11
N GLU A 24 -9.29 3.35 -18.25
CA GLU A 24 -9.40 4.45 -17.28
C GLU A 24 -8.34 4.38 -16.19
N TRP A 25 -7.75 3.21 -15.99
CA TRP A 25 -6.71 2.97 -15.00
C TRP A 25 -5.35 2.88 -15.70
N ASP A 26 -4.34 3.44 -15.08
CA ASP A 26 -3.00 3.48 -15.67
C ASP A 26 -2.17 2.25 -15.31
N GLN A 27 -2.41 1.67 -14.14
CA GLN A 27 -1.59 0.58 -13.62
C GLN A 27 -2.40 -0.30 -12.68
N MET A 28 -2.08 -1.58 -12.65
CA MET A 28 -2.53 -2.53 -11.63
C MET A 28 -1.30 -3.07 -10.91
N ASN A 29 -1.31 -3.00 -9.59
CA ASN A 29 -0.24 -3.53 -8.77
C ASN A 29 -0.73 -4.77 -8.02
N ILE A 30 0.10 -5.80 -7.99
CA ILE A 30 -0.16 -6.99 -7.19
C ILE A 30 1.00 -7.16 -6.22
N SER A 31 0.72 -7.10 -4.92
CA SER A 31 1.71 -7.36 -3.89
C SER A 31 1.46 -8.70 -3.22
N THR A 32 2.51 -9.48 -3.05
CA THR A 32 2.48 -10.69 -2.25
C THR A 32 3.27 -10.45 -0.98
N ASN A 33 2.75 -10.93 0.15
CA ASN A 33 3.27 -10.64 1.47
C ASN A 33 3.31 -11.95 2.24
N THR A 34 4.50 -12.52 2.39
CA THR A 34 4.68 -13.86 2.94
C THR A 34 4.36 -13.91 4.43
N LEU A 35 4.85 -12.92 5.19
CA LEU A 35 4.70 -12.90 6.64
C LEU A 35 3.51 -12.07 7.08
N CYS A 36 2.82 -12.53 8.11
CA CYS A 36 1.84 -11.73 8.83
C CYS A 36 2.50 -10.47 9.38
N TYR A 37 1.75 -9.37 9.46
CA TYR A 37 2.25 -8.07 9.89
C TYR A 37 3.37 -7.50 9.01
N THR A 38 3.20 -7.70 7.69
CA THR A 38 3.96 -6.97 6.67
C THR A 38 3.29 -5.62 6.44
N PHE A 39 4.07 -4.56 6.53
CA PHE A 39 3.59 -3.19 6.30
C PHE A 39 4.22 -2.59 5.05
N ARG A 40 3.39 -1.97 4.22
CA ARG A 40 3.81 -1.17 3.06
C ARG A 40 3.14 0.20 3.16
N GLY A 41 3.92 1.25 3.20
CA GLY A 41 3.40 2.62 3.27
C GLY A 41 4.24 3.53 4.17
N MET A 42 3.79 4.70 4.46
CA MET A 42 2.63 5.39 3.86
C MET A 42 3.09 6.09 2.58
N HIS A 43 2.42 5.84 1.46
CA HIS A 43 2.86 6.33 0.16
C HIS A 43 1.82 7.29 -0.46
N TYR A 44 2.30 8.34 -1.12
CA TYR A 44 1.48 9.21 -1.95
C TYR A 44 2.32 9.83 -3.07
N GLN A 45 1.66 10.38 -4.07
CA GLN A 45 2.30 11.02 -5.20
C GLN A 45 1.61 12.37 -5.47
N THR A 46 2.39 13.38 -5.86
CA THR A 46 1.88 14.74 -6.05
C THR A 46 1.67 15.12 -7.51
N LYS A 47 2.48 14.60 -8.43
CA LYS A 47 2.46 15.00 -9.86
C LYS A 47 2.61 13.79 -10.77
N PRO A 48 1.49 13.20 -11.24
CA PRO A 48 0.11 13.50 -10.87
C PRO A 48 -0.27 12.88 -9.53
N PRO A 49 -1.28 13.38 -8.84
CA PRO A 49 -1.85 12.67 -7.69
C PRO A 49 -2.49 11.35 -8.16
N GLN A 50 -2.47 10.35 -7.30
CA GLN A 50 -2.95 9.01 -7.65
C GLN A 50 -4.18 8.63 -6.83
N THR A 51 -5.22 8.16 -7.53
CA THR A 51 -6.38 7.50 -6.94
C THR A 51 -6.18 6.00 -7.06
N LYS A 52 -6.55 5.24 -6.03
CA LYS A 52 -6.37 3.79 -6.00
C LYS A 52 -7.68 3.08 -5.66
N LEU A 53 -7.92 1.96 -6.33
CA LEU A 53 -9.00 1.04 -5.98
C LEU A 53 -8.35 -0.26 -5.51
N VAL A 54 -8.50 -0.57 -4.23
CA VAL A 54 -7.78 -1.69 -3.59
C VAL A 54 -8.70 -2.87 -3.33
N LYS A 55 -8.13 -4.08 -3.42
CA LYS A 55 -8.84 -5.33 -3.19
C LYS A 55 -7.90 -6.41 -2.68
N VAL A 56 -8.35 -7.16 -1.67
CA VAL A 56 -7.67 -8.36 -1.17
C VAL A 56 -8.03 -9.54 -2.06
N ILE A 57 -7.03 -10.24 -2.57
CA ILE A 57 -7.21 -11.46 -3.36
C ILE A 57 -7.10 -12.69 -2.46
N GLN A 58 -6.23 -12.64 -1.45
CA GLN A 58 -6.00 -13.70 -0.49
C GLN A 58 -5.56 -13.09 0.83
N GLY A 59 -6.06 -13.62 1.92
CA GLY A 59 -5.70 -13.14 3.25
C GLY A 59 -6.54 -11.98 3.74
N ARG A 60 -5.94 -11.07 4.51
CA ARG A 60 -6.65 -9.96 5.13
C ARG A 60 -5.69 -8.82 5.43
N VAL A 61 -6.15 -7.58 5.30
CA VAL A 61 -5.33 -6.39 5.58
C VAL A 61 -6.07 -5.40 6.48
N LEU A 62 -5.30 -4.64 7.22
CA LEU A 62 -5.73 -3.38 7.80
C LEU A 62 -5.22 -2.26 6.89
N ASP A 63 -6.14 -1.63 6.20
CA ASP A 63 -5.83 -0.54 5.27
C ASP A 63 -5.85 0.78 6.04
N ILE A 64 -4.85 1.64 5.78
CA ILE A 64 -4.63 2.87 6.54
C ILE A 64 -4.54 4.04 5.57
N LEU A 65 -5.39 5.03 5.78
CA LEU A 65 -5.42 6.26 5.01
C LEU A 65 -5.06 7.44 5.91
N TYR A 66 -4.16 8.27 5.43
CA TYR A 66 -3.79 9.52 6.08
C TYR A 66 -4.15 10.68 5.16
N ASN A 67 -5.17 11.44 5.52
CA ASN A 67 -5.60 12.58 4.72
C ASN A 67 -4.57 13.71 4.84
N LEU A 68 -3.96 14.08 3.72
CA LEU A 68 -2.88 15.07 3.70
C LEU A 68 -3.38 16.48 4.02
N ASP A 69 -4.66 16.76 3.78
CA ASP A 69 -5.25 18.08 4.04
C ASP A 69 -5.70 18.22 5.49
N THR A 70 -6.45 17.26 6.00
CA THR A 70 -7.04 17.31 7.35
C THR A 70 -6.17 16.71 8.43
N LYS A 71 -5.15 15.93 8.04
CA LYS A 71 -4.27 15.17 8.94
C LYS A 71 -5.00 14.09 9.76
N LYS A 72 -6.16 13.66 9.28
CA LYS A 72 -6.94 12.58 9.92
C LYS A 72 -6.51 11.22 9.38
N VAL A 73 -6.55 10.22 10.27
CA VAL A 73 -6.27 8.82 9.96
C VAL A 73 -7.59 8.05 9.94
N GLU A 74 -7.79 7.27 8.87
CA GLU A 74 -8.90 6.33 8.78
C GLU A 74 -8.35 4.94 8.55
N THR A 75 -8.99 3.92 9.11
CA THR A 75 -8.59 2.53 8.94
C THR A 75 -9.79 1.67 8.52
N TYR A 76 -9.50 0.67 7.69
CA TYR A 76 -10.49 -0.27 7.18
C TYR A 76 -9.90 -1.67 7.23
N GLU A 77 -10.58 -2.61 7.86
CA GLU A 77 -10.20 -4.01 7.82
C GLU A 77 -10.84 -4.64 6.58
N LEU A 78 -10.02 -5.13 5.65
CA LEU A 78 -10.48 -5.61 4.34
C LEU A 78 -10.19 -7.10 4.17
N GLY A 79 -11.18 -7.84 3.69
CA GLY A 79 -11.09 -9.23 3.26
C GLY A 79 -11.51 -9.41 1.81
N LEU A 80 -11.79 -10.66 1.42
CA LEU A 80 -12.07 -11.02 0.02
C LEU A 80 -13.31 -10.33 -0.57
N ASP A 81 -14.28 -10.00 0.28
CA ASP A 81 -15.54 -9.40 -0.18
C ASP A 81 -15.51 -7.88 -0.24
N ASP A 82 -14.40 -7.29 0.13
CA ASP A 82 -14.27 -5.84 0.27
C ASP A 82 -13.46 -5.22 -0.85
N GLN A 83 -13.78 -3.98 -1.18
CA GLN A 83 -12.92 -3.10 -1.97
C GLN A 83 -13.04 -1.69 -1.43
N LEU A 84 -12.02 -0.88 -1.66
CA LEU A 84 -11.95 0.48 -1.14
C LEU A 84 -11.35 1.41 -2.18
N LEU A 85 -12.03 2.55 -2.41
CA LEU A 85 -11.51 3.63 -3.24
C LEU A 85 -10.75 4.60 -2.35
N ILE A 86 -9.48 4.84 -2.68
CA ILE A 86 -8.59 5.72 -1.92
C ILE A 86 -8.44 7.03 -2.70
N PRO A 87 -8.89 8.16 -2.14
CA PRO A 87 -8.78 9.46 -2.80
C PRO A 87 -7.32 9.88 -2.98
N SER A 88 -7.08 10.72 -3.97
CA SER A 88 -5.72 11.18 -4.31
C SER A 88 -5.08 12.07 -3.26
N ASN A 89 -5.85 12.64 -2.33
CA ASN A 89 -5.35 13.48 -1.24
C ASN A 89 -4.97 12.68 0.01
N CYS A 90 -4.94 11.35 -0.07
CA CYS A 90 -4.57 10.49 1.05
C CYS A 90 -3.25 9.77 0.78
N ALA A 91 -2.36 9.79 1.75
CA ALA A 91 -1.28 8.82 1.81
C ALA A 91 -1.88 7.47 2.19
N HIS A 92 -1.36 6.40 1.62
CA HIS A 92 -1.91 5.06 1.75
C HIS A 92 -0.87 4.07 2.25
N GLY A 93 -1.29 3.21 3.15
CA GLY A 93 -0.51 2.07 3.60
C GLY A 93 -1.41 0.94 4.01
N PHE A 94 -0.84 -0.25 4.16
CA PHE A 94 -1.58 -1.40 4.66
C PHE A 94 -0.69 -2.30 5.49
N LEU A 95 -1.32 -2.96 6.46
CA LEU A 95 -0.70 -3.95 7.32
C LEU A 95 -1.40 -5.28 7.08
N THR A 96 -0.65 -6.33 6.71
CA THR A 96 -1.25 -7.66 6.54
C THR A 96 -1.59 -8.26 7.90
N LEU A 97 -2.76 -8.89 7.98
CA LEU A 97 -3.26 -9.52 9.20
C LEU A 97 -3.17 -11.05 9.15
N LYS A 98 -2.74 -11.60 8.02
CA LYS A 98 -2.52 -13.04 7.81
C LYS A 98 -1.26 -13.26 6.99
N PRO A 99 -0.60 -14.42 7.14
CA PRO A 99 0.51 -14.78 6.26
C PRO A 99 0.00 -15.03 4.84
N ASN A 100 0.89 -14.91 3.85
CA ASN A 100 0.59 -15.16 2.44
C ASN A 100 -0.56 -14.31 1.90
N THR A 101 -0.65 -13.07 2.35
CA THR A 101 -1.66 -12.12 1.88
C THR A 101 -1.28 -11.58 0.51
N ILE A 102 -2.25 -11.58 -0.40
CA ILE A 102 -2.12 -11.01 -1.75
C ILE A 102 -3.08 -9.84 -1.84
N PHE A 103 -2.53 -8.66 -2.11
CA PHE A 103 -3.26 -7.42 -2.18
C PHE A 103 -3.03 -6.78 -3.54
N THR A 104 -4.12 -6.33 -4.17
CA THR A 104 -4.03 -5.69 -5.48
C THR A 104 -4.72 -4.34 -5.46
N TYR A 105 -4.23 -3.44 -6.31
CA TYR A 105 -4.89 -2.16 -6.49
C TYR A 105 -4.68 -1.63 -7.90
N LEU A 106 -5.75 -1.04 -8.42
CA LEU A 106 -5.74 -0.26 -9.65
C LEU A 106 -5.32 1.17 -9.29
N VAL A 107 -4.53 1.78 -10.15
CA VAL A 107 -4.00 3.13 -9.93
C VAL A 107 -4.34 4.01 -11.11
N SER A 108 -4.98 5.15 -10.84
CA SER A 108 -5.19 6.22 -11.79
C SER A 108 -4.22 7.36 -11.47
N GLY A 109 -3.48 7.81 -12.47
CA GLY A 109 -2.36 8.72 -12.34
C GLY A 109 -1.05 7.99 -12.63
N ASN A 110 -0.33 8.41 -13.67
CA ASN A 110 0.91 7.74 -14.08
C ASN A 110 1.96 7.80 -12.99
N TYR A 111 2.66 6.67 -12.79
CA TYR A 111 3.75 6.61 -11.82
C TYR A 111 4.84 7.62 -12.17
N ASN A 112 5.27 8.39 -11.17
CA ASN A 112 6.34 9.38 -11.29
C ASN A 112 7.21 9.32 -10.03
N SER A 113 8.36 8.70 -10.15
CA SER A 113 9.28 8.51 -9.02
C SER A 113 9.78 9.83 -8.42
N GLU A 114 9.83 10.90 -9.21
CA GLU A 114 10.30 12.21 -8.76
C GLU A 114 9.32 12.89 -7.80
N SER A 115 8.03 12.56 -7.89
CA SER A 115 7.00 13.13 -7.03
C SER A 115 6.36 12.11 -6.10
N GLU A 116 6.90 10.90 -6.02
CA GLU A 116 6.51 9.89 -5.05
C GLU A 116 7.11 10.21 -3.68
N HIS A 117 6.30 10.12 -2.64
CA HIS A 117 6.68 10.39 -1.26
C HIS A 117 6.30 9.24 -0.35
N SER A 118 7.12 9.03 0.67
CA SER A 118 6.85 8.08 1.75
C SER A 118 6.92 8.81 3.09
N ILE A 119 5.89 8.62 3.90
CA ILE A 119 5.89 9.09 5.29
C ILE A 119 6.22 7.90 6.18
N VAL A 120 7.19 8.04 7.06
CA VAL A 120 7.55 6.96 8.00
C VAL A 120 6.40 6.78 8.99
N TRP A 121 5.91 5.55 9.11
CA TRP A 121 4.68 5.22 9.83
C TRP A 121 4.65 5.68 11.29
N ASP A 122 5.77 5.56 12.00
CA ASP A 122 5.86 5.88 13.41
C ASP A 122 6.05 7.37 13.70
N THR A 123 6.15 8.20 12.65
CA THR A 123 6.16 9.66 12.80
C THR A 123 4.76 10.25 12.90
N ILE A 124 3.73 9.45 12.62
CA ILE A 124 2.32 9.84 12.80
C ILE A 124 1.79 9.08 14.02
N PRO A 125 1.56 9.77 15.16
CA PRO A 125 1.21 9.10 16.42
C PRO A 125 0.01 8.16 16.34
N GLN A 126 -1.03 8.52 15.60
CA GLN A 126 -2.23 7.69 15.44
C GLN A 126 -1.91 6.39 14.70
N ILE A 127 -1.09 6.46 13.64
CA ILE A 127 -0.69 5.27 12.88
C ILE A 127 0.21 4.37 13.73
N LYS A 128 1.15 4.98 14.45
CA LYS A 128 2.03 4.25 15.37
C LYS A 128 1.21 3.46 16.39
N SER A 129 0.25 4.12 17.02
CA SER A 129 -0.62 3.48 18.03
C SER A 129 -1.44 2.33 17.42
N ILE A 130 -2.00 2.51 16.24
CA ILE A 130 -2.80 1.49 15.57
C ILE A 130 -1.96 0.26 15.24
N ILE A 131 -0.78 0.45 14.68
CA ILE A 131 0.10 -0.65 14.30
C ILE A 131 0.62 -1.38 15.54
N GLU A 132 1.12 -0.66 16.54
CA GLU A 132 1.63 -1.27 17.76
C GLU A 132 0.53 -2.04 18.51
N TYR A 133 -0.68 -1.50 18.57
CA TYR A 133 -1.83 -2.19 19.17
C TYR A 133 -2.16 -3.49 18.40
N THR A 134 -2.09 -3.46 17.09
CA THR A 134 -2.44 -4.60 16.23
C THR A 134 -1.41 -5.72 16.32
N ILE A 135 -0.13 -5.38 16.22
CA ILE A 135 0.94 -6.39 16.19
C ILE A 135 1.37 -6.86 17.58
N LYS A 136 1.14 -6.03 18.60
CA LYS A 136 1.55 -6.30 20.00
C LYS A 136 3.05 -6.61 20.08
N ASP A 137 3.42 -7.80 20.54
CA ASP A 137 4.82 -8.22 20.66
C ASP A 137 5.37 -8.91 19.41
N SER A 138 4.56 -8.97 18.35
CA SER A 138 4.98 -9.58 17.09
C SER A 138 5.91 -8.66 16.31
N LYS A 139 6.66 -9.26 15.38
CA LYS A 139 7.60 -8.52 14.55
C LYS A 139 6.87 -7.86 13.37
N LEU A 140 7.15 -6.58 13.15
CA LEU A 140 6.74 -5.87 11.95
C LEU A 140 7.75 -6.11 10.82
N THR A 141 7.28 -6.58 9.67
CA THR A 141 8.10 -6.71 8.45
C THR A 141 7.89 -5.48 7.58
N ILE A 142 8.95 -4.76 7.31
CA ILE A 142 8.93 -3.50 6.58
C ILE A 142 10.21 -3.36 5.75
N SER A 143 10.12 -2.74 4.57
CA SER A 143 11.29 -2.52 3.72
C SER A 143 12.18 -1.39 4.27
N ASN A 144 13.44 -1.37 3.85
CA ASN A 144 14.35 -0.29 4.21
C ASN A 144 13.88 1.07 3.70
N LYS A 145 13.30 1.11 2.50
CA LYS A 145 12.72 2.33 1.93
C LYS A 145 11.65 2.92 2.85
N ASP A 146 10.75 2.09 3.35
CA ASP A 146 9.65 2.54 4.21
C ASP A 146 10.09 2.88 5.64
N LYS A 147 11.23 2.36 6.07
CA LYS A 147 11.83 2.75 7.37
C LYS A 147 12.44 4.14 7.33
N ILE A 148 12.96 4.55 6.18
CA ILE A 148 13.70 5.81 6.02
C ILE A 148 12.75 6.95 5.61
N GLY A 149 11.79 6.66 4.74
CA GLY A 149 10.89 7.65 4.17
C GLY A 149 11.50 8.39 2.98
N LYS A 150 10.67 9.24 2.39
CA LYS A 150 11.07 10.03 1.22
C LYS A 150 10.23 11.31 1.10
#